data_20472ba9df52b0a596b65012d65c59f7
#
_entry.id   20472ba9df52b0a596b65012d65c59f7
#
_cell.length_a   1.000
_cell.length_b   1.000
_cell.length_c   1.000
_cell.angle_alpha   90.00
_cell.angle_beta   90.00
_cell.angle_gamma   90.00
#
_symmetry.space_group_name_H-M   'P 1'
#
loop_
_entity.id
_entity.type
_entity.pdbx_description
1 polymer ?
#
loop_
_entity_poly.entity_id
_entity_poly.type
_entity_poly.pdbx_seq_one_letter_code
_entity_poly.pdbx_strand_id
1 'polypeptide(L)'
;MTDVRIYISGMGIISSLGRGITETGEALQRSQTGIRPLDLFATASNQPLPVGEVAGPIEDESVPRTHQLARLAADQAMAKSSETPDAVVMGVTTGGMLTTEALLKKNVQDPKLFRLHATGSVAEDIARRYHCTGPALTVSTACSSGAVAIKIALEMLRSENYKRVLAGGADSLCRLTYYGFSALQLVDPDGARPFDRSRRGMSVAEGAAMLLLVANDPHHAVAEILGAGLSCDAHHPATPHPHGQGAQAAMQAAMEDAGISSTEVDYINLHGTGTLDNDISEARAINSLYERQKPLMSSVKGAFGHTLAAAGAIEAVVSAIAISSSLVPATVGCDHPDPDLKLDLVIQPVQR
;
A
#
# COMPACT_ATOMS: atom_id res chain seq x y z
N MET A 1 -13.19 26.72 12.34
CA MET A 1 -13.38 25.63 11.38
C MET A 1 -14.07 24.53 12.15
N THR A 2 -15.17 23.97 11.67
CA THR A 2 -15.83 22.81 12.27
C THR A 2 -14.82 21.68 12.30
N ASP A 3 -14.70 21.04 13.44
CA ASP A 3 -13.72 19.94 13.68
C ASP A 3 -14.28 18.67 13.03
N VAL A 4 -14.11 18.54 11.70
CA VAL A 4 -14.62 17.40 10.94
C VAL A 4 -13.75 16.19 11.22
N ARG A 5 -14.31 15.21 11.92
CA ARG A 5 -13.65 13.96 12.25
C ARG A 5 -13.87 12.93 11.14
N ILE A 6 -12.82 12.24 10.73
CA ILE A 6 -12.84 11.28 9.62
C ILE A 6 -12.55 9.87 10.12
N TYR A 7 -13.51 8.98 9.87
CA TYR A 7 -13.46 7.60 10.34
C TYR A 7 -13.32 6.59 9.20
N ILE A 8 -12.59 5.52 9.46
CA ILE A 8 -12.55 4.32 8.61
C ILE A 8 -13.73 3.45 9.03
N SER A 9 -14.81 3.42 8.25
CA SER A 9 -16.01 2.63 8.53
C SER A 9 -16.06 1.28 7.80
N GLY A 10 -15.22 1.10 6.79
CA GLY A 10 -15.08 -0.15 6.07
C GLY A 10 -13.69 -0.32 5.48
N MET A 11 -13.21 -1.55 5.41
CA MET A 11 -11.88 -1.89 4.89
C MET A 11 -11.95 -3.15 4.05
N GLY A 12 -11.13 -3.20 3.00
CA GLY A 12 -10.89 -4.40 2.23
C GLY A 12 -9.43 -4.50 1.82
N ILE A 13 -8.93 -5.73 1.74
CA ILE A 13 -7.55 -6.03 1.37
C ILE A 13 -7.48 -7.33 0.59
N ILE A 14 -6.72 -7.31 -0.49
CA ILE A 14 -6.35 -8.49 -1.29
C ILE A 14 -4.86 -8.45 -1.51
N SER A 15 -4.16 -9.50 -1.14
CA SER A 15 -2.71 -9.57 -1.21
C SER A 15 -2.20 -11.00 -1.32
N SER A 16 -0.89 -11.17 -1.37
CA SER A 16 -0.22 -12.48 -1.30
C SER A 16 -0.47 -13.23 0.01
N LEU A 17 -0.89 -12.53 1.09
CA LEU A 17 -1.20 -13.15 2.39
C LEU A 17 -2.64 -13.61 2.53
N GLY A 18 -3.55 -13.17 1.64
CA GLY A 18 -4.95 -13.58 1.74
C GLY A 18 -5.92 -12.60 1.07
N ARG A 19 -7.21 -12.98 1.13
CA ARG A 19 -8.32 -12.29 0.49
C ARG A 19 -9.28 -11.71 1.53
N GLY A 20 -8.78 -10.85 2.41
CA GLY A 20 -9.59 -10.16 3.40
C GLY A 20 -8.86 -9.87 4.70
N ILE A 21 -9.54 -9.11 5.55
CA ILE A 21 -9.00 -8.63 6.83
C ILE A 21 -8.64 -9.79 7.77
N THR A 22 -9.51 -10.80 7.87
CA THR A 22 -9.31 -11.93 8.78
C THR A 22 -8.11 -12.77 8.39
N GLU A 23 -8.03 -13.21 7.12
CA GLU A 23 -6.90 -14.01 6.62
C GLU A 23 -5.58 -13.24 6.76
N THR A 24 -5.60 -11.95 6.40
CA THR A 24 -4.42 -11.08 6.52
C THR A 24 -3.99 -10.95 7.98
N GLY A 25 -4.92 -10.68 8.91
CA GLY A 25 -4.63 -10.55 10.33
C GLY A 25 -4.03 -11.83 10.94
N GLU A 26 -4.60 -12.99 10.61
CA GLU A 26 -4.07 -14.29 11.05
C GLU A 26 -2.68 -14.59 10.48
N ALA A 27 -2.45 -14.27 9.20
CA ALA A 27 -1.15 -14.45 8.58
C ALA A 27 -0.07 -13.55 9.21
N LEU A 28 -0.39 -12.28 9.49
CA LEU A 28 0.49 -11.35 10.19
C LEU A 28 0.79 -11.80 11.63
N GLN A 29 -0.22 -12.29 12.35
CA GLN A 29 -0.04 -12.84 13.72
C GLN A 29 0.92 -14.03 13.73
N ARG A 30 0.92 -14.84 12.66
CA ARG A 30 1.81 -16.01 12.50
C ARG A 30 3.14 -15.67 11.83
N SER A 31 3.43 -14.39 11.54
CA SER A 31 4.62 -13.94 10.79
C SER A 31 4.79 -14.68 9.46
N GLN A 32 3.71 -14.95 8.76
CA GLN A 32 3.77 -15.64 7.48
C GLN A 32 4.25 -14.71 6.38
N THR A 33 4.88 -15.29 5.36
CA THR A 33 5.20 -14.59 4.11
C THR A 33 4.39 -15.18 2.96
N GLY A 34 3.89 -14.29 2.09
CA GLY A 34 3.26 -14.65 0.82
C GLY A 34 4.23 -14.54 -0.37
N ILE A 35 5.52 -14.28 -0.10
CA ILE A 35 6.54 -14.16 -1.14
C ILE A 35 6.93 -15.57 -1.61
N ARG A 36 6.80 -15.80 -2.92
CA ARG A 36 7.08 -17.08 -3.58
C ARG A 36 7.56 -16.87 -5.01
N PRO A 37 8.18 -17.86 -5.66
CA PRO A 37 8.52 -17.76 -7.07
C PRO A 37 7.31 -17.38 -7.91
N LEU A 38 7.50 -16.46 -8.89
CA LEU A 38 6.43 -16.00 -9.78
C LEU A 38 5.85 -17.15 -10.60
N ASP A 39 4.51 -17.26 -10.62
CA ASP A 39 3.76 -18.24 -11.42
C ASP A 39 2.80 -17.58 -12.44
N LEU A 40 2.40 -16.33 -12.20
CA LEU A 40 1.39 -15.59 -12.97
C LEU A 40 1.69 -15.50 -14.49
N PHE A 41 2.97 -15.46 -14.87
CA PHE A 41 3.39 -15.43 -16.26
C PHE A 41 4.79 -16.03 -16.46
N ALA A 42 5.02 -16.61 -17.64
CA ALA A 42 6.32 -17.16 -17.99
C ALA A 42 7.40 -16.07 -18.06
N THR A 43 8.55 -16.36 -17.46
CA THR A 43 9.75 -15.50 -17.48
C THR A 43 10.80 -16.06 -18.43
N ALA A 44 11.83 -15.26 -18.76
CA ALA A 44 12.97 -15.71 -19.54
C ALA A 44 13.92 -16.63 -18.73
N SER A 45 13.82 -16.60 -17.41
CA SER A 45 14.61 -17.42 -16.49
C SER A 45 13.86 -18.66 -16.05
N ASN A 46 14.56 -19.79 -15.92
CA ASN A 46 14.02 -21.00 -15.30
C ASN A 46 13.95 -20.90 -13.77
N GLN A 47 14.51 -19.85 -13.19
CA GLN A 47 14.43 -19.51 -11.77
C GLN A 47 13.81 -18.13 -11.64
N PRO A 48 12.47 -18.02 -11.58
CA PRO A 48 11.80 -16.75 -11.42
C PRO A 48 12.10 -16.14 -10.05
N LEU A 49 12.26 -14.82 -10.02
CA LEU A 49 12.45 -14.07 -8.78
C LEU A 49 11.22 -14.20 -7.87
N PRO A 50 11.40 -14.17 -6.55
CA PRO A 50 10.31 -14.22 -5.60
C PRO A 50 9.47 -12.94 -5.63
N VAL A 51 8.16 -13.12 -5.65
CA VAL A 51 7.15 -12.04 -5.73
C VAL A 51 6.02 -12.27 -4.74
N GLY A 52 5.29 -11.21 -4.39
CA GLY A 52 4.03 -11.32 -3.68
C GLY A 52 2.87 -11.43 -4.68
N GLU A 53 2.50 -12.64 -5.05
CA GLU A 53 1.41 -12.92 -5.98
C GLU A 53 0.14 -13.33 -5.24
N VAL A 54 -1.02 -12.77 -5.60
CA VAL A 54 -2.32 -13.14 -5.04
C VAL A 54 -2.69 -14.55 -5.50
N ALA A 55 -2.92 -15.44 -4.53
CA ALA A 55 -3.19 -16.85 -4.81
C ALA A 55 -4.57 -17.10 -5.45
N GLY A 56 -4.61 -18.10 -6.33
CA GLY A 56 -5.84 -18.62 -6.93
C GLY A 56 -6.42 -17.77 -8.07
N PRO A 57 -7.42 -18.29 -8.77
CA PRO A 57 -8.02 -17.61 -9.90
C PRO A 57 -8.72 -16.32 -9.47
N ILE A 58 -8.64 -15.31 -10.31
CA ILE A 58 -9.43 -14.09 -10.26
C ILE A 58 -10.49 -14.22 -11.35
N GLU A 59 -11.75 -14.06 -10.99
CA GLU A 59 -12.93 -14.67 -11.66
C GLU A 59 -13.26 -14.18 -13.08
N ASP A 60 -12.69 -13.08 -13.58
CA ASP A 60 -13.13 -12.50 -14.86
C ASP A 60 -11.94 -12.13 -15.76
N GLU A 61 -11.54 -13.05 -16.63
CA GLU A 61 -10.47 -12.83 -17.60
C GLU A 61 -10.73 -11.67 -18.59
N SER A 62 -11.98 -11.21 -18.72
CA SER A 62 -12.34 -10.08 -19.58
C SER A 62 -11.94 -8.73 -18.98
N VAL A 63 -11.64 -8.68 -17.71
CA VAL A 63 -11.28 -7.47 -16.94
C VAL A 63 -9.81 -7.56 -16.52
N PRO A 64 -9.01 -6.49 -16.69
CA PRO A 64 -7.61 -6.50 -16.28
C PRO A 64 -7.42 -6.82 -14.79
N ARG A 65 -6.36 -7.54 -14.45
CA ARG A 65 -6.08 -8.04 -13.09
C ARG A 65 -6.10 -6.94 -12.03
N THR A 66 -5.53 -5.76 -12.31
CA THR A 66 -5.57 -4.61 -11.37
C THR A 66 -7.01 -4.22 -11.01
N HIS A 67 -7.90 -4.15 -12.02
CA HIS A 67 -9.31 -3.83 -11.81
C HIS A 67 -10.00 -4.90 -10.94
N GLN A 68 -9.71 -6.17 -11.17
CA GLN A 68 -10.29 -7.26 -10.39
C GLN A 68 -9.85 -7.21 -8.93
N LEU A 69 -8.54 -6.98 -8.67
CA LEU A 69 -8.02 -6.80 -7.31
C LEU A 69 -8.69 -5.60 -6.61
N ALA A 70 -8.83 -4.47 -7.33
CA ALA A 70 -9.52 -3.30 -6.84
C ALA A 70 -10.98 -3.56 -6.49
N ARG A 71 -11.72 -4.28 -7.36
CA ARG A 71 -13.13 -4.67 -7.12
C ARG A 71 -13.26 -5.52 -5.85
N LEU A 72 -12.42 -6.54 -5.70
CA LEU A 72 -12.46 -7.43 -4.53
C LEU A 72 -12.20 -6.66 -3.23
N ALA A 73 -11.23 -5.76 -3.20
CA ALA A 73 -10.96 -4.92 -2.03
C ALA A 73 -12.10 -3.92 -1.78
N ALA A 74 -12.65 -3.32 -2.83
CA ALA A 74 -13.77 -2.39 -2.72
C ALA A 74 -15.04 -3.07 -2.21
N ASP A 75 -15.35 -4.30 -2.69
CA ASP A 75 -16.50 -5.07 -2.22
C ASP A 75 -16.43 -5.36 -0.72
N GLN A 76 -15.24 -5.65 -0.20
CA GLN A 76 -15.03 -5.84 1.24
C GLN A 76 -15.20 -4.52 2.01
N ALA A 77 -14.63 -3.42 1.51
CA ALA A 77 -14.74 -2.11 2.16
C ALA A 77 -16.20 -1.62 2.22
N MET A 78 -16.98 -1.92 1.19
CA MET A 78 -18.39 -1.52 1.07
C MET A 78 -19.38 -2.53 1.67
N ALA A 79 -18.93 -3.71 2.12
CA ALA A 79 -19.81 -4.84 2.51
C ALA A 79 -20.85 -4.49 3.59
N LYS A 80 -20.55 -3.51 4.45
CA LYS A 80 -21.46 -3.07 5.52
C LYS A 80 -22.15 -1.73 5.23
N SER A 81 -21.85 -1.09 4.09
CA SER A 81 -22.45 0.19 3.70
C SER A 81 -23.62 -0.05 2.75
N SER A 82 -24.77 0.52 3.08
CA SER A 82 -25.93 0.59 2.16
C SER A 82 -25.93 1.85 1.29
N GLU A 83 -25.01 2.79 1.56
CA GLU A 83 -24.95 4.07 0.89
C GLU A 83 -23.82 4.10 -0.15
N THR A 84 -24.06 4.78 -1.26
CA THR A 84 -23.05 4.99 -2.31
C THR A 84 -21.97 5.96 -1.84
N PRO A 85 -20.70 5.78 -2.26
CA PRO A 85 -19.67 6.77 -2.01
C PRO A 85 -19.92 8.04 -2.85
N ASP A 86 -19.63 9.20 -2.29
CA ASP A 86 -19.73 10.51 -2.96
C ASP A 86 -18.57 10.70 -3.97
N ALA A 87 -17.44 10.03 -3.73
CA ALA A 87 -16.27 10.05 -4.60
C ALA A 87 -15.46 8.76 -4.45
N VAL A 88 -14.65 8.47 -5.48
CA VAL A 88 -13.65 7.38 -5.48
C VAL A 88 -12.27 7.98 -5.74
N VAL A 89 -11.27 7.66 -4.90
CA VAL A 89 -9.90 8.13 -5.08
C VAL A 89 -8.95 6.94 -5.00
N MET A 90 -8.20 6.65 -6.05
CA MET A 90 -7.35 5.47 -6.13
C MET A 90 -5.91 5.79 -6.52
N GLY A 91 -4.97 5.18 -5.83
CA GLY A 91 -3.58 5.06 -6.24
C GLY A 91 -3.41 3.90 -7.22
N VAL A 92 -2.90 4.18 -8.43
CA VAL A 92 -2.68 3.14 -9.45
C VAL A 92 -1.48 3.51 -10.32
N THR A 93 -0.58 2.56 -10.59
CA THR A 93 0.55 2.77 -11.50
C THR A 93 0.57 1.80 -12.68
N THR A 94 0.04 0.59 -12.55
CA THR A 94 0.07 -0.41 -13.62
C THR A 94 -1.19 -0.44 -14.48
N GLY A 95 -2.35 -0.07 -13.95
CA GLY A 95 -3.61 -0.11 -14.70
C GLY A 95 -3.85 -1.47 -15.38
N GLY A 96 -4.19 -1.46 -16.66
CA GLY A 96 -4.39 -2.68 -17.45
C GLY A 96 -3.12 -3.25 -18.08
N MET A 97 -1.92 -2.97 -17.56
CA MET A 97 -0.62 -3.32 -18.17
C MET A 97 -0.48 -4.81 -18.49
N LEU A 98 -0.77 -5.70 -17.54
CA LEU A 98 -0.63 -7.15 -17.75
C LEU A 98 -1.47 -7.65 -18.94
N THR A 99 -2.71 -7.17 -19.06
CA THR A 99 -3.60 -7.47 -20.19
C THR A 99 -3.06 -6.89 -21.49
N THR A 100 -2.59 -5.65 -21.45
CA THR A 100 -1.96 -4.98 -22.59
C THR A 100 -0.74 -5.74 -23.12
N GLU A 101 0.14 -6.20 -22.23
CA GLU A 101 1.30 -7.03 -22.59
C GLU A 101 0.88 -8.31 -23.31
N ALA A 102 -0.20 -8.96 -22.83
CA ALA A 102 -0.73 -10.17 -23.46
C ALA A 102 -1.32 -9.89 -24.85
N LEU A 103 -2.03 -8.79 -25.02
CA LEU A 103 -2.58 -8.37 -26.31
C LEU A 103 -1.49 -8.01 -27.31
N LEU A 104 -0.47 -7.27 -26.90
CA LEU A 104 0.68 -6.91 -27.74
C LEU A 104 1.45 -8.15 -28.17
N LYS A 105 1.68 -9.12 -27.28
CA LYS A 105 2.33 -10.40 -27.61
C LYS A 105 1.56 -11.21 -28.66
N LYS A 106 0.24 -11.05 -28.70
CA LYS A 106 -0.64 -11.69 -29.70
C LYS A 106 -0.82 -10.83 -30.96
N ASN A 107 -0.11 -9.72 -31.12
CA ASN A 107 -0.22 -8.75 -32.22
C ASN A 107 -1.66 -8.25 -32.45
N VAL A 108 -2.43 -8.09 -31.38
CA VAL A 108 -3.79 -7.54 -31.46
C VAL A 108 -3.75 -6.07 -31.88
N GLN A 109 -4.57 -5.69 -32.86
CA GLN A 109 -4.62 -4.34 -33.44
C GLN A 109 -5.92 -3.59 -33.10
N ASP A 110 -6.91 -4.23 -32.46
CA ASP A 110 -8.18 -3.57 -32.12
C ASP A 110 -8.00 -2.65 -30.91
N PRO A 111 -8.07 -1.29 -31.10
CA PRO A 111 -7.85 -0.35 -30.00
C PRO A 111 -8.90 -0.46 -28.88
N LYS A 112 -10.09 -1.02 -29.17
CA LYS A 112 -11.14 -1.20 -28.16
C LYS A 112 -10.72 -2.15 -27.03
N LEU A 113 -9.83 -3.09 -27.31
CA LEU A 113 -9.32 -4.06 -26.32
C LEU A 113 -8.31 -3.43 -25.35
N PHE A 114 -7.75 -2.27 -25.70
CA PHE A 114 -6.82 -1.50 -24.86
C PHE A 114 -7.50 -0.42 -24.00
N ARG A 115 -8.83 -0.29 -24.06
CA ARG A 115 -9.58 0.77 -23.35
C ARG A 115 -9.37 0.81 -21.83
N LEU A 116 -9.05 -0.35 -21.24
CA LEU A 116 -8.79 -0.49 -19.80
C LEU A 116 -7.28 -0.45 -19.46
N HIS A 117 -6.43 0.00 -20.40
CA HIS A 117 -5.00 0.13 -20.16
C HIS A 117 -4.67 1.28 -19.20
N ALA A 118 -5.32 2.42 -19.37
CA ALA A 118 -5.04 3.62 -18.59
C ALA A 118 -5.29 3.40 -17.09
N THR A 119 -4.41 3.95 -16.25
CA THR A 119 -4.54 3.87 -14.78
C THR A 119 -5.87 4.44 -14.28
N GLY A 120 -6.36 5.53 -14.90
CA GLY A 120 -7.65 6.15 -14.58
C GLY A 120 -8.86 5.23 -14.73
N SER A 121 -8.77 4.24 -15.63
CA SER A 121 -9.87 3.30 -15.85
C SER A 121 -10.21 2.44 -14.63
N VAL A 122 -9.26 2.28 -13.67
CA VAL A 122 -9.50 1.52 -12.44
C VAL A 122 -10.45 2.28 -11.50
N ALA A 123 -10.19 3.57 -11.25
CA ALA A 123 -11.07 4.40 -10.41
C ALA A 123 -12.46 4.56 -11.04
N GLU A 124 -12.53 4.75 -12.36
CA GLU A 124 -13.79 4.82 -13.10
C GLU A 124 -14.59 3.52 -13.02
N ASP A 125 -13.92 2.37 -13.04
CA ASP A 125 -14.56 1.06 -12.92
C ASP A 125 -15.19 0.87 -11.54
N ILE A 126 -14.48 1.24 -10.47
CA ILE A 126 -14.99 1.21 -9.10
C ILE A 126 -16.14 2.21 -8.93
N ALA A 127 -16.03 3.44 -9.47
CA ALA A 127 -17.11 4.42 -9.41
C ALA A 127 -18.39 3.91 -10.09
N ARG A 128 -18.30 3.29 -11.27
CA ARG A 128 -19.43 2.65 -11.94
C ARG A 128 -20.03 1.51 -11.14
N ARG A 129 -19.19 0.66 -10.51
CA ARG A 129 -19.65 -0.49 -9.71
C ARG A 129 -20.53 -0.06 -8.54
N TYR A 130 -20.22 1.06 -7.91
CA TYR A 130 -20.95 1.58 -6.75
C TYR A 130 -21.89 2.75 -7.09
N HIS A 131 -22.17 3.00 -8.37
CA HIS A 131 -23.05 4.07 -8.82
C HIS A 131 -22.63 5.44 -8.28
N CYS A 132 -21.33 5.66 -8.04
CA CYS A 132 -20.78 6.93 -7.64
C CYS A 132 -20.95 7.94 -8.79
N THR A 133 -21.66 9.04 -8.52
CA THR A 133 -21.90 10.11 -9.50
C THR A 133 -20.95 11.28 -9.37
N GLY A 134 -20.15 11.30 -8.31
CA GLY A 134 -19.14 12.31 -8.07
C GLY A 134 -17.78 11.95 -8.69
N PRO A 135 -16.69 12.62 -8.28
CA PRO A 135 -15.37 12.43 -8.86
C PRO A 135 -14.83 11.01 -8.72
N ALA A 136 -14.27 10.48 -9.81
CA ALA A 136 -13.41 9.30 -9.82
C ALA A 136 -11.98 9.74 -10.14
N LEU A 137 -11.13 9.83 -9.13
CA LEU A 137 -9.77 10.35 -9.23
C LEU A 137 -8.75 9.23 -9.18
N THR A 138 -7.73 9.33 -10.02
CA THR A 138 -6.58 8.43 -9.98
C THR A 138 -5.31 9.23 -9.71
N VAL A 139 -4.53 8.74 -8.74
CA VAL A 139 -3.24 9.28 -8.35
C VAL A 139 -2.15 8.31 -8.77
N SER A 140 -1.08 8.83 -9.37
CA SER A 140 0.09 8.02 -9.74
C SER A 140 1.36 8.74 -9.28
N THR A 141 1.73 8.49 -8.03
CA THR A 141 2.93 9.00 -7.36
C THR A 141 3.83 7.85 -6.91
N ALA A 142 4.00 6.85 -7.79
CA ALA A 142 4.74 5.62 -7.52
C ALA A 142 4.21 4.90 -6.26
N CYS A 143 5.11 4.46 -5.37
CA CYS A 143 4.76 3.66 -4.18
C CYS A 143 3.88 4.40 -3.16
N SER A 144 3.87 5.73 -3.17
CA SER A 144 3.07 6.56 -2.27
C SER A 144 1.61 6.76 -2.74
N SER A 145 1.26 6.31 -3.95
CA SER A 145 -0.04 6.60 -4.59
C SER A 145 -1.25 6.27 -3.70
N GLY A 146 -1.25 5.12 -3.03
CA GLY A 146 -2.35 4.72 -2.14
C GLY A 146 -2.49 5.62 -0.90
N ALA A 147 -1.37 6.00 -0.29
CA ALA A 147 -1.37 6.94 0.84
C ALA A 147 -1.81 8.35 0.40
N VAL A 148 -1.36 8.80 -0.78
CA VAL A 148 -1.80 10.08 -1.37
C VAL A 148 -3.29 10.06 -1.69
N ALA A 149 -3.83 8.94 -2.18
CA ALA A 149 -5.27 8.78 -2.41
C ALA A 149 -6.07 8.94 -1.11
N ILE A 150 -5.60 8.36 -0.01
CA ILE A 150 -6.20 8.50 1.33
C ILE A 150 -6.13 9.97 1.78
N LYS A 151 -4.98 10.64 1.60
CA LYS A 151 -4.86 12.07 1.94
C LYS A 151 -5.83 12.94 1.14
N ILE A 152 -5.96 12.71 -0.17
CA ILE A 152 -6.93 13.47 -1.00
C ILE A 152 -8.35 13.24 -0.49
N ALA A 153 -8.71 12.01 -0.16
CA ALA A 153 -10.02 11.69 0.39
C ALA A 153 -10.27 12.39 1.75
N LEU A 154 -9.25 12.46 2.61
CA LEU A 154 -9.28 13.22 3.87
C LEU A 154 -9.62 14.69 3.62
N GLU A 155 -8.92 15.34 2.68
CA GLU A 155 -9.17 16.75 2.33
C GLU A 155 -10.56 16.97 1.72
N MET A 156 -11.03 16.03 0.86
CA MET A 156 -12.37 16.07 0.29
C MET A 156 -13.44 16.05 1.39
N LEU A 157 -13.29 15.16 2.37
CA LEU A 157 -14.23 15.05 3.50
C LEU A 157 -14.18 16.27 4.43
N ARG A 158 -12.99 16.84 4.66
CA ARG A 158 -12.81 18.09 5.44
C ARG A 158 -13.43 19.32 4.76
N SER A 159 -13.57 19.28 3.44
CA SER A 159 -14.24 20.36 2.68
C SER A 159 -15.76 20.44 2.90
N GLU A 160 -16.34 19.47 3.64
CA GLU A 160 -17.76 19.32 3.93
C GLU A 160 -18.68 19.13 2.70
N ASN A 161 -18.09 19.05 1.49
CA ASN A 161 -18.84 18.77 0.26
C ASN A 161 -19.09 17.27 0.04
N TYR A 162 -18.34 16.42 0.76
CA TYR A 162 -18.40 14.97 0.68
C TYR A 162 -18.61 14.38 2.07
N LYS A 163 -19.41 13.32 2.17
CA LYS A 163 -19.68 12.62 3.43
C LYS A 163 -19.00 11.26 3.47
N ARG A 164 -18.85 10.63 2.32
CA ARG A 164 -18.26 9.29 2.14
C ARG A 164 -17.36 9.26 0.94
N VAL A 165 -16.11 8.86 1.13
CA VAL A 165 -15.15 8.68 0.03
C VAL A 165 -14.57 7.28 0.12
N LEU A 166 -14.61 6.55 -1.00
CA LEU A 166 -13.95 5.26 -1.13
C LEU A 166 -12.53 5.51 -1.65
N ALA A 167 -11.52 5.28 -0.81
CA ALA A 167 -10.13 5.58 -1.12
C ALA A 167 -9.21 4.38 -0.92
N GLY A 168 -8.13 4.30 -1.70
CA GLY A 168 -7.15 3.24 -1.55
C GLY A 168 -6.20 3.12 -2.72
N GLY A 169 -5.74 1.90 -3.00
CA GLY A 169 -4.82 1.66 -4.11
C GLY A 169 -4.86 0.22 -4.61
N ALA A 170 -4.47 0.03 -5.87
CA ALA A 170 -4.38 -1.27 -6.49
C ALA A 170 -3.32 -1.30 -7.59
N ASP A 171 -2.50 -2.33 -7.60
CA ASP A 171 -1.64 -2.67 -8.73
C ASP A 171 -1.52 -4.18 -8.89
N SER A 172 -1.37 -4.64 -10.12
CA SER A 172 -1.07 -6.03 -10.43
C SER A 172 0.40 -6.22 -10.83
N LEU A 173 0.90 -7.42 -10.62
CA LEU A 173 2.15 -7.85 -11.24
C LEU A 173 2.04 -7.77 -12.76
N CYS A 174 3.10 -7.31 -13.40
CA CYS A 174 3.25 -7.30 -14.85
C CYS A 174 4.73 -7.42 -15.23
N ARG A 175 5.01 -7.75 -16.48
CA ARG A 175 6.40 -7.92 -16.95
C ARG A 175 7.19 -6.62 -16.87
N LEU A 176 6.53 -5.48 -17.13
CA LEU A 176 7.18 -4.18 -17.06
C LEU A 176 7.77 -3.93 -15.67
N THR A 177 7.00 -4.11 -14.60
CA THR A 177 7.48 -3.88 -13.23
C THR A 177 8.47 -4.96 -12.79
N TYR A 178 8.19 -6.23 -13.10
CA TYR A 178 9.07 -7.35 -12.75
C TYR A 178 10.48 -7.19 -13.35
N TYR A 179 10.56 -6.98 -14.67
CA TYR A 179 11.85 -6.81 -15.33
C TYR A 179 12.47 -5.43 -15.09
N GLY A 180 11.66 -4.39 -14.96
CA GLY A 180 12.12 -3.03 -14.69
C GLY A 180 12.89 -2.95 -13.37
N PHE A 181 12.30 -3.42 -12.26
CA PHE A 181 12.98 -3.43 -10.97
C PHE A 181 14.16 -4.41 -10.93
N SER A 182 14.06 -5.53 -11.62
CA SER A 182 15.19 -6.46 -11.78
C SER A 182 16.37 -5.82 -12.54
N ALA A 183 16.10 -5.08 -13.62
CA ALA A 183 17.13 -4.38 -14.38
C ALA A 183 17.82 -3.26 -13.59
N LEU A 184 17.10 -2.65 -12.65
CA LEU A 184 17.63 -1.67 -11.71
C LEU A 184 18.39 -2.31 -10.53
N GLN A 185 18.46 -3.65 -10.47
CA GLN A 185 19.10 -4.41 -9.37
C GLN A 185 18.48 -4.12 -7.99
N LEU A 186 17.18 -3.85 -7.95
CA LEU A 186 16.44 -3.53 -6.73
C LEU A 186 15.68 -4.73 -6.15
N VAL A 187 15.75 -5.91 -6.77
CA VAL A 187 15.06 -7.14 -6.32
C VAL A 187 16.04 -8.08 -5.64
N ASP A 188 15.69 -8.54 -4.43
CA ASP A 188 16.43 -9.58 -3.73
C ASP A 188 16.01 -10.96 -4.28
N PRO A 189 16.94 -11.76 -4.84
CA PRO A 189 16.61 -13.08 -5.38
C PRO A 189 16.19 -14.10 -4.32
N ASP A 190 16.45 -13.84 -3.04
CA ASP A 190 16.07 -14.71 -1.91
C ASP A 190 14.83 -14.20 -1.16
N GLY A 191 14.22 -13.09 -1.63
CA GLY A 191 13.08 -12.45 -1.00
C GLY A 191 13.42 -11.22 -0.14
N ALA A 192 12.47 -10.31 -0.04
CA ALA A 192 12.66 -9.05 0.68
C ALA A 192 12.92 -9.29 2.18
N ARG A 193 13.94 -8.60 2.71
CA ARG A 193 14.35 -8.62 4.11
C ARG A 193 14.51 -7.18 4.64
N PRO A 194 13.40 -6.47 4.90
CA PRO A 194 13.47 -5.09 5.32
C PRO A 194 14.33 -4.92 6.57
N PHE A 195 15.24 -3.94 6.54
CA PHE A 195 16.14 -3.57 7.66
C PHE A 195 17.10 -4.66 8.16
N ASP A 196 17.11 -5.85 7.54
CA ASP A 196 18.09 -6.89 7.86
C ASP A 196 19.48 -6.48 7.35
N ARG A 197 20.55 -6.85 8.10
CA ARG A 197 21.93 -6.56 7.69
C ARG A 197 22.35 -7.23 6.38
N SER A 198 21.65 -8.31 5.99
CA SER A 198 21.89 -9.06 4.76
C SER A 198 20.95 -8.68 3.62
N ARG A 199 20.12 -7.62 3.77
CA ARG A 199 19.19 -7.17 2.75
C ARG A 199 19.88 -6.77 1.46
N ARG A 200 19.27 -7.07 0.32
CA ARG A 200 19.81 -6.79 -1.01
C ARG A 200 18.79 -6.20 -1.98
N GLY A 201 17.55 -6.03 -1.54
CA GLY A 201 16.46 -5.54 -2.39
C GLY A 201 15.08 -5.91 -1.87
N MET A 202 14.08 -5.60 -2.68
CA MET A 202 12.68 -5.89 -2.41
C MET A 202 12.19 -7.14 -3.16
N SER A 203 10.99 -7.60 -2.87
CA SER A 203 10.20 -8.46 -3.73
C SER A 203 9.04 -7.66 -4.31
N VAL A 204 8.90 -7.62 -5.62
CA VAL A 204 7.74 -6.96 -6.26
C VAL A 204 6.48 -7.75 -5.95
N ALA A 205 5.39 -7.07 -5.69
CA ALA A 205 4.12 -7.72 -5.36
C ALA A 205 2.94 -7.03 -6.04
N GLU A 206 1.82 -7.72 -6.04
CA GLU A 206 0.51 -7.18 -6.40
C GLU A 206 -0.41 -7.15 -5.19
N GLY A 207 -1.44 -6.34 -5.27
CA GLY A 207 -2.48 -6.28 -4.26
C GLY A 207 -3.39 -5.09 -4.44
N ALA A 208 -4.39 -5.02 -3.59
CA ALA A 208 -5.27 -3.88 -3.46
C ALA A 208 -5.72 -3.72 -2.02
N ALA A 209 -5.89 -2.48 -1.59
CA ALA A 209 -6.62 -2.16 -0.37
C ALA A 209 -7.49 -0.93 -0.58
N MET A 210 -8.69 -0.99 -0.01
CA MET A 210 -9.69 0.08 -0.08
C MET A 210 -10.24 0.36 1.31
N LEU A 211 -10.46 1.63 1.60
CA LEU A 211 -11.05 2.14 2.83
C LEU A 211 -12.27 2.98 2.48
N LEU A 212 -13.38 2.72 3.16
CA LEU A 212 -14.53 3.63 3.18
C LEU A 212 -14.32 4.64 4.28
N LEU A 213 -14.05 5.89 3.91
CA LEU A 213 -13.86 7.00 4.81
C LEU A 213 -15.17 7.79 4.95
N VAL A 214 -15.56 8.10 6.19
CA VAL A 214 -16.83 8.77 6.50
C VAL A 214 -16.58 9.94 7.44
N ALA A 215 -17.20 11.09 7.12
CA ALA A 215 -17.12 12.29 7.94
C ALA A 215 -18.16 12.27 9.05
N ASN A 216 -17.74 12.58 10.29
CA ASN A 216 -18.59 12.79 11.47
C ASN A 216 -19.53 11.63 11.83
N ASP A 217 -19.25 10.41 11.35
CA ASP A 217 -20.04 9.23 11.69
C ASP A 217 -19.15 8.13 12.29
N PRO A 218 -19.10 8.00 13.62
CA PRO A 218 -18.31 6.99 14.30
C PRO A 218 -18.95 5.59 14.28
N HIS A 219 -20.15 5.42 13.72
CA HIS A 219 -20.83 4.12 13.65
C HIS A 219 -20.00 3.14 12.81
N HIS A 220 -19.66 2.01 13.40
CA HIS A 220 -18.80 0.99 12.81
C HIS A 220 -17.36 1.44 12.53
N ALA A 221 -16.91 2.58 13.10
CA ALA A 221 -15.55 3.06 12.96
C ALA A 221 -14.54 2.02 13.50
N VAL A 222 -13.56 1.67 12.67
CA VAL A 222 -12.41 0.83 13.04
C VAL A 222 -11.29 1.69 13.60
N ALA A 223 -11.08 2.85 12.98
CA ALA A 223 -10.08 3.84 13.37
C ALA A 223 -10.50 5.23 12.89
N GLU A 224 -9.83 6.26 13.39
CA GLU A 224 -9.95 7.64 12.92
C GLU A 224 -8.67 8.04 12.19
N ILE A 225 -8.78 8.80 11.10
CA ILE A 225 -7.65 9.43 10.42
C ILE A 225 -7.52 10.85 10.95
N LEU A 226 -6.48 11.08 11.75
CA LEU A 226 -6.25 12.37 12.40
C LEU A 226 -5.60 13.39 11.46
N GLY A 227 -4.67 12.94 10.61
CA GLY A 227 -3.93 13.82 9.70
C GLY A 227 -3.11 13.06 8.68
N ALA A 228 -2.56 13.80 7.71
CA ALA A 228 -1.70 13.25 6.67
C ALA A 228 -0.70 14.28 6.15
N GLY A 229 0.54 13.84 5.90
CA GLY A 229 1.62 14.68 5.38
C GLY A 229 2.17 14.16 4.06
N LEU A 230 2.58 15.08 3.18
CA LEU A 230 3.24 14.78 1.91
C LEU A 230 4.49 15.63 1.75
N SER A 231 5.49 15.08 1.10
CA SER A 231 6.68 15.80 0.69
C SER A 231 7.21 15.26 -0.63
N CYS A 232 8.18 15.95 -1.19
CA CYS A 232 8.95 15.48 -2.34
C CYS A 232 10.41 15.73 -2.09
N ASP A 233 11.25 14.69 -2.21
CA ASP A 233 12.69 14.80 -2.03
C ASP A 233 13.34 15.76 -3.03
N ALA A 234 12.85 15.79 -4.29
CA ALA A 234 13.43 16.51 -5.41
C ALA A 234 14.96 16.30 -5.54
N HIS A 235 15.43 15.10 -5.14
CA HIS A 235 16.86 14.76 -5.06
C HIS A 235 17.31 13.95 -6.29
N HIS A 236 16.67 12.80 -6.56
CA HIS A 236 17.03 11.91 -7.65
C HIS A 236 15.79 11.11 -8.12
N PRO A 237 15.70 10.72 -9.41
CA PRO A 237 14.53 10.00 -9.92
C PRO A 237 14.22 8.65 -9.25
N ALA A 238 15.26 7.94 -8.74
CA ALA A 238 15.11 6.57 -8.23
C ALA A 238 15.68 6.38 -6.81
N THR A 239 16.51 7.28 -6.31
CA THR A 239 17.17 7.15 -5.00
C THR A 239 16.65 8.22 -4.05
N PRO A 240 16.20 7.86 -2.83
CA PRO A 240 15.74 8.82 -1.85
C PRO A 240 16.87 9.71 -1.36
N HIS A 241 16.51 10.87 -0.78
CA HIS A 241 17.50 11.75 -0.18
C HIS A 241 18.27 11.02 0.94
N PRO A 242 19.62 10.95 0.88
CA PRO A 242 20.41 10.07 1.75
C PRO A 242 20.27 10.36 3.25
N HIS A 243 19.87 11.59 3.62
CA HIS A 243 19.59 11.97 5.01
C HIS A 243 18.11 11.83 5.42
N GLY A 244 17.24 11.28 4.56
CA GLY A 244 15.84 11.05 4.87
C GLY A 244 14.97 12.30 4.99
N GLN A 245 15.41 13.44 4.42
CA GLN A 245 14.76 14.74 4.60
C GLN A 245 13.29 14.74 4.15
N GLY A 246 12.99 14.11 3.01
CA GLY A 246 11.61 14.02 2.54
C GLY A 246 10.75 13.16 3.45
N ALA A 247 11.21 11.97 3.83
CA ALA A 247 10.47 11.11 4.76
C ALA A 247 10.24 11.83 6.11
N GLN A 248 11.26 12.51 6.63
CA GLN A 248 11.16 13.34 7.85
C GLN A 248 10.09 14.43 7.68
N ALA A 249 10.13 15.19 6.59
CA ALA A 249 9.17 16.26 6.33
C ALA A 249 7.73 15.76 6.20
N ALA A 250 7.52 14.60 5.54
CA ALA A 250 6.21 14.00 5.42
C ALA A 250 5.65 13.55 6.78
N MET A 251 6.46 12.88 7.60
CA MET A 251 6.06 12.47 8.96
C MET A 251 5.77 13.67 9.86
N GLN A 252 6.61 14.71 9.82
CA GLN A 252 6.39 15.93 10.57
C GLN A 252 5.10 16.63 10.15
N ALA A 253 4.86 16.80 8.85
CA ALA A 253 3.63 17.39 8.34
C ALA A 253 2.38 16.58 8.72
N ALA A 254 2.49 15.24 8.79
CA ALA A 254 1.38 14.40 9.24
C ALA A 254 1.06 14.61 10.73
N MET A 255 2.08 14.72 11.59
CA MET A 255 1.89 15.02 13.01
C MET A 255 1.33 16.42 13.23
N GLU A 256 1.81 17.42 12.49
CA GLU A 256 1.30 18.80 12.53
C GLU A 256 -0.17 18.86 12.10
N ASP A 257 -0.54 18.19 11.00
CA ASP A 257 -1.92 18.11 10.50
C ASP A 257 -2.85 17.37 11.49
N ALA A 258 -2.33 16.36 12.19
CA ALA A 258 -3.05 15.62 13.22
C ALA A 258 -3.12 16.35 14.57
N GLY A 259 -2.32 17.40 14.78
CA GLY A 259 -2.22 18.10 16.06
C GLY A 259 -1.60 17.28 17.18
N ILE A 260 -0.71 16.30 16.86
CA ILE A 260 -0.02 15.44 17.82
C ILE A 260 1.50 15.65 17.80
N SER A 261 2.14 15.27 18.88
CA SER A 261 3.59 15.24 19.03
C SER A 261 4.17 13.85 18.71
N SER A 262 5.47 13.75 18.51
CA SER A 262 6.15 12.47 18.30
C SER A 262 6.03 11.49 19.49
N THR A 263 5.80 12.01 20.71
CA THR A 263 5.62 11.17 21.92
C THR A 263 4.26 10.50 22.01
N GLU A 264 3.31 10.89 21.17
CA GLU A 264 1.96 10.32 21.09
C GLU A 264 1.83 9.27 19.98
N VAL A 265 2.92 8.99 19.25
CA VAL A 265 2.98 7.93 18.25
C VAL A 265 3.41 6.62 18.90
N ASP A 266 2.54 5.62 18.92
CA ASP A 266 2.80 4.30 19.49
C ASP A 266 3.40 3.30 18.53
N TYR A 267 3.05 3.40 17.23
CA TYR A 267 3.49 2.46 16.19
C TYR A 267 3.71 3.16 14.86
N ILE A 268 4.77 2.77 14.15
CA ILE A 268 5.03 3.17 12.76
C ILE A 268 5.07 1.91 11.88
N ASN A 269 4.17 1.85 10.89
CA ASN A 269 4.29 0.90 9.80
C ASN A 269 5.24 1.49 8.76
N LEU A 270 6.45 0.93 8.71
CA LEU A 270 7.56 1.45 7.91
C LEU A 270 7.40 1.14 6.42
N HIS A 271 7.87 2.03 5.57
CA HIS A 271 7.99 1.73 4.15
C HIS A 271 8.90 0.53 3.90
N GLY A 272 10.08 0.48 4.51
CA GLY A 272 10.96 -0.68 4.65
C GLY A 272 10.93 -1.66 3.49
N THR A 273 11.57 -1.31 2.37
CA THR A 273 11.55 -2.11 1.14
C THR A 273 12.54 -3.26 1.15
N GLY A 274 13.55 -3.22 2.02
CA GLY A 274 14.72 -4.10 1.98
C GLY A 274 15.80 -3.63 0.99
N THR A 275 15.61 -2.48 0.33
CA THR A 275 16.69 -1.85 -0.46
C THR A 275 17.60 -1.03 0.45
N LEU A 276 18.89 -1.01 0.14
CA LEU A 276 19.88 -0.34 0.99
C LEU A 276 19.55 1.14 1.18
N ASP A 277 19.33 1.87 0.09
CA ASP A 277 19.13 3.31 0.11
C ASP A 277 17.86 3.72 0.84
N ASN A 278 16.75 3.00 0.59
CA ASN A 278 15.49 3.31 1.26
C ASN A 278 15.59 3.10 2.77
N ASP A 279 16.07 1.93 3.19
CA ASP A 279 16.06 1.56 4.61
C ASP A 279 17.01 2.45 5.42
N ILE A 280 18.14 2.88 4.83
CA ILE A 280 19.06 3.87 5.44
C ILE A 280 18.39 5.25 5.54
N SER A 281 17.76 5.71 4.45
CA SER A 281 17.11 7.02 4.39
C SER A 281 15.96 7.12 5.41
N GLU A 282 15.09 6.11 5.45
CA GLU A 282 13.96 6.04 6.38
C GLU A 282 14.42 5.95 7.84
N ALA A 283 15.43 5.12 8.13
CA ALA A 283 16.01 5.02 9.46
C ALA A 283 16.58 6.36 9.96
N ARG A 284 17.24 7.12 9.09
CA ARG A 284 17.76 8.46 9.43
C ARG A 284 16.63 9.44 9.73
N ALA A 285 15.57 9.45 8.94
CA ALA A 285 14.39 10.28 9.19
C ALA A 285 13.77 9.98 10.56
N ILE A 286 13.57 8.71 10.88
CA ILE A 286 13.00 8.26 12.15
C ILE A 286 13.90 8.64 13.33
N ASN A 287 15.19 8.36 13.24
CA ASN A 287 16.14 8.71 14.31
C ASN A 287 16.19 10.21 14.58
N SER A 288 15.98 11.05 13.55
CA SER A 288 15.90 12.50 13.70
C SER A 288 14.62 12.98 14.41
N LEU A 289 13.49 12.31 14.19
CA LEU A 289 12.20 12.71 14.77
C LEU A 289 11.96 12.13 16.17
N TYR A 290 12.50 10.94 16.46
CA TYR A 290 12.24 10.18 17.68
C TYR A 290 13.51 9.96 18.51
N GLU A 291 14.20 11.06 18.86
CA GLU A 291 15.49 11.00 19.58
C GLU A 291 15.36 10.41 20.99
N ARG A 292 14.27 10.73 21.72
CA ARG A 292 14.09 10.39 23.14
C ARG A 292 13.32 9.12 23.39
N GLN A 293 12.25 8.90 22.63
CA GLN A 293 11.38 7.74 22.75
C GLN A 293 10.94 7.32 21.36
N LYS A 294 11.26 6.09 21.00
CA LYS A 294 10.86 5.52 19.72
C LYS A 294 9.57 4.74 19.86
N PRO A 295 8.63 4.88 18.90
CA PRO A 295 7.46 4.00 18.82
C PRO A 295 7.88 2.57 18.46
N LEU A 296 6.96 1.62 18.57
CA LEU A 296 7.14 0.31 17.94
C LEU A 296 7.18 0.47 16.42
N MET A 297 8.03 -0.31 15.76
CA MET A 297 8.24 -0.17 14.32
C MET A 297 8.31 -1.53 13.64
N SER A 298 7.61 -1.68 12.51
CA SER A 298 7.79 -2.85 11.65
C SER A 298 7.52 -2.53 10.18
N SER A 299 8.13 -3.28 9.27
CA SER A 299 7.75 -3.29 7.86
C SER A 299 7.04 -4.60 7.51
N VAL A 300 5.91 -4.49 6.86
CA VAL A 300 5.14 -5.65 6.39
C VAL A 300 5.55 -6.12 4.99
N LYS A 301 6.53 -5.46 4.35
CA LYS A 301 6.97 -5.82 3.00
C LYS A 301 7.73 -7.15 2.91
N GLY A 302 8.32 -7.64 4.00
CA GLY A 302 8.82 -9.02 4.05
C GLY A 302 7.71 -10.07 4.02
N ALA A 303 6.51 -9.70 4.44
CA ALA A 303 5.33 -10.55 4.41
C ALA A 303 4.58 -10.48 3.08
N PHE A 304 4.25 -9.28 2.61
CA PHE A 304 3.45 -9.06 1.38
C PHE A 304 4.29 -8.97 0.10
N GLY A 305 5.53 -8.50 0.18
CA GLY A 305 6.24 -7.87 -0.91
C GLY A 305 5.84 -6.40 -1.08
N HIS A 306 6.46 -5.72 -2.05
CA HIS A 306 6.17 -4.33 -2.39
C HIS A 306 5.03 -4.25 -3.41
N THR A 307 3.84 -3.89 -2.97
CA THR A 307 2.61 -3.87 -3.77
C THR A 307 2.42 -2.58 -4.58
N LEU A 308 3.50 -1.90 -4.92
CA LEU A 308 3.54 -0.72 -5.78
C LEU A 308 2.58 0.38 -5.28
N ALA A 309 1.65 0.84 -6.12
CA ALA A 309 0.69 1.89 -5.75
C ALA A 309 -0.27 1.48 -4.61
N ALA A 310 -0.50 0.19 -4.41
CA ALA A 310 -1.33 -0.30 -3.32
C ALA A 310 -0.65 -0.25 -1.93
N ALA A 311 0.70 -0.09 -1.88
CA ALA A 311 1.49 -0.26 -0.66
C ALA A 311 0.97 0.59 0.50
N GLY A 312 0.84 1.91 0.33
CA GLY A 312 0.38 2.80 1.40
C GLY A 312 -1.06 2.52 1.86
N ALA A 313 -1.93 2.05 0.97
CA ALA A 313 -3.29 1.65 1.34
C ALA A 313 -3.31 0.32 2.12
N ILE A 314 -2.49 -0.65 1.73
CA ILE A 314 -2.30 -1.91 2.47
C ILE A 314 -1.73 -1.62 3.86
N GLU A 315 -0.72 -0.77 3.96
CA GLU A 315 -0.10 -0.35 5.23
C GLU A 315 -1.09 0.39 6.14
N ALA A 316 -1.99 1.21 5.57
CA ALA A 316 -3.07 1.84 6.33
C ALA A 316 -4.07 0.81 6.87
N VAL A 317 -4.48 -0.18 6.05
CA VAL A 317 -5.34 -1.28 6.51
C VAL A 317 -4.66 -2.12 7.58
N VAL A 318 -3.36 -2.44 7.43
CA VAL A 318 -2.59 -3.18 8.45
C VAL A 318 -2.51 -2.38 9.75
N SER A 319 -2.30 -1.07 9.68
CA SER A 319 -2.30 -0.20 10.86
C SER A 319 -3.66 -0.19 11.57
N ALA A 320 -4.78 -0.16 10.81
CA ALA A 320 -6.12 -0.28 11.37
C ALA A 320 -6.39 -1.68 11.97
N ILE A 321 -5.84 -2.75 11.37
CA ILE A 321 -5.86 -4.10 11.97
C ILE A 321 -5.08 -4.10 13.29
N ALA A 322 -3.90 -3.48 13.34
CA ALA A 322 -3.09 -3.40 14.54
C ALA A 322 -3.84 -2.69 15.68
N ILE A 323 -4.54 -1.58 15.38
CA ILE A 323 -5.38 -0.87 16.35
C ILE A 323 -6.51 -1.78 16.86
N SER A 324 -7.26 -2.40 15.95
CA SER A 324 -8.47 -3.18 16.30
C SER A 324 -8.16 -4.50 17.00
N SER A 325 -7.01 -5.11 16.72
CA SER A 325 -6.57 -6.38 17.31
C SER A 325 -5.58 -6.22 18.47
N SER A 326 -5.12 -4.98 18.72
CA SER A 326 -4.02 -4.71 19.66
C SER A 326 -2.73 -5.52 19.36
N LEU A 327 -2.48 -5.82 18.08
CA LEU A 327 -1.36 -6.64 17.64
C LEU A 327 -0.48 -5.86 16.66
N VAL A 328 0.76 -5.57 17.04
CA VAL A 328 1.77 -5.01 16.13
C VAL A 328 2.44 -6.16 15.37
N PRO A 329 2.39 -6.18 14.02
CA PRO A 329 2.99 -7.24 13.23
C PRO A 329 4.52 -7.20 13.24
N ALA A 330 5.15 -8.34 13.01
CA ALA A 330 6.59 -8.45 12.88
C ALA A 330 7.12 -7.89 11.55
N THR A 331 8.39 -7.52 11.54
CA THR A 331 9.17 -7.31 10.31
C THR A 331 9.66 -8.67 9.81
N VAL A 332 8.82 -9.32 9.01
CA VAL A 332 9.11 -10.66 8.47
C VAL A 332 10.36 -10.61 7.59
N GLY A 333 11.24 -11.61 7.72
CA GLY A 333 12.51 -11.69 7.00
C GLY A 333 13.66 -10.90 7.63
N CYS A 334 13.42 -10.14 8.72
CA CYS A 334 14.46 -9.45 9.47
C CYS A 334 14.94 -10.33 10.63
N ASP A 335 15.80 -11.29 10.36
CA ASP A 335 16.35 -12.19 11.38
C ASP A 335 17.50 -11.53 12.17
N HIS A 336 18.23 -10.65 11.51
CA HIS A 336 19.37 -9.92 12.04
C HIS A 336 19.26 -8.44 11.71
N PRO A 337 18.54 -7.65 12.54
CA PRO A 337 18.42 -6.20 12.35
C PRO A 337 19.79 -5.56 12.17
N ASP A 338 19.90 -4.65 11.18
CA ASP A 338 21.14 -3.93 10.90
C ASP A 338 21.43 -2.91 12.02
N PRO A 339 22.50 -3.11 12.82
CA PRO A 339 22.77 -2.25 13.98
C PRO A 339 23.10 -0.81 13.60
N ASP A 340 23.57 -0.58 12.36
CA ASP A 340 23.93 0.75 11.89
C ASP A 340 22.69 1.64 11.66
N LEU A 341 21.50 1.04 11.49
CA LEU A 341 20.24 1.74 11.32
C LEU A 341 19.67 2.27 12.64
N LYS A 342 20.06 1.70 13.79
CA LYS A 342 19.65 2.12 15.15
C LYS A 342 18.12 2.17 15.32
N LEU A 343 17.40 1.19 14.78
CA LEU A 343 15.96 1.04 14.91
C LEU A 343 15.60 -0.10 15.86
N ASP A 344 14.60 0.12 16.71
CA ASP A 344 14.04 -0.91 17.58
C ASP A 344 12.86 -1.60 16.85
N LEU A 345 13.19 -2.56 15.98
CA LEU A 345 12.22 -3.24 15.14
C LEU A 345 11.48 -4.34 15.90
N VAL A 346 10.18 -4.43 15.64
CA VAL A 346 9.38 -5.59 16.04
C VAL A 346 9.70 -6.75 15.12
N ILE A 347 10.43 -7.77 15.62
CA ILE A 347 10.82 -8.97 14.88
C ILE A 347 9.96 -10.20 15.23
N GLN A 348 9.15 -10.09 16.25
CA GLN A 348 8.07 -11.04 16.62
C GLN A 348 6.81 -10.23 16.88
N PRO A 349 5.60 -10.73 16.53
CA PRO A 349 4.36 -9.99 16.79
C PRO A 349 4.21 -9.63 18.27
N VAL A 350 3.82 -8.41 18.56
CA VAL A 350 3.67 -7.89 19.94
C VAL A 350 2.21 -7.56 20.20
N GLN A 351 1.64 -8.14 21.26
CA GLN A 351 0.34 -7.77 21.79
C GLN A 351 0.50 -6.53 22.70
N ARG A 352 -0.37 -5.51 22.52
CA ARG A 352 -0.29 -4.25 23.27
C ARG A 352 -1.66 -3.73 23.71
#